data_cef2d60cc2e1c6719faf7bc884c70f12
#
_entry.id   cef2d60cc2e1c6719faf7bc884c70f12
#
_cell.length_a   1.000
_cell.length_b   1.000
_cell.length_c   1.000
_cell.angle_alpha   90.00
_cell.angle_beta   90.00
_cell.angle_gamma   90.00
#
_symmetry.space_group_name_H-M   'P 1'
#
loop_
_entity.id
_entity.type
_entity.pdbx_description
1 polymer ?
#
loop_
_entity_poly.entity_id
_entity_poly.type
_entity_poly.pdbx_seq_one_letter_code
_entity_poly.pdbx_strand_id
1 'polypeptide(L)'
;MSTTKRNTWQREAVRARLAEAQGFVSAQQLYSVLRDEGSTIGLATVYRNLAQLTEAGEADSLQSLDGENLFRSCSTGHHHHLICRSCGETREIKASVVEEWASRVGAEHGFSEIEHVVDLFGVCERCRSKA
;
A
#
# COMPACT_ATOMS: atom_id res chain seq x y z
N MET A 1 -9.93 22.86 -19.76
CA MET A 1 -9.98 22.83 -18.31
C MET A 1 -8.66 22.41 -17.73
N SER A 2 -7.88 23.41 -17.39
CA SER A 2 -6.50 23.21 -16.94
C SER A 2 -6.39 22.40 -15.65
N THR A 3 -7.38 22.53 -14.75
CA THR A 3 -7.34 21.81 -13.47
C THR A 3 -7.42 20.29 -13.65
N THR A 4 -8.27 19.82 -14.56
CA THR A 4 -8.42 18.39 -14.84
C THR A 4 -7.14 17.79 -15.43
N LYS A 5 -6.51 18.50 -16.38
CA LYS A 5 -5.26 18.06 -16.97
C LYS A 5 -4.12 18.02 -15.95
N ARG A 6 -4.07 19.04 -15.08
CA ARG A 6 -3.06 19.08 -14.01
C ARG A 6 -3.20 17.90 -13.08
N ASN A 7 -4.44 17.61 -12.65
CA ASN A 7 -4.69 16.48 -11.74
C ASN A 7 -4.34 15.15 -12.38
N THR A 8 -4.57 15.02 -13.69
CA THR A 8 -4.29 13.78 -14.41
C THR A 8 -2.79 13.50 -14.47
N TRP A 9 -1.97 14.48 -14.83
CA TRP A 9 -0.54 14.24 -14.95
C TRP A 9 0.11 14.04 -13.57
N GLN A 10 -0.39 14.74 -12.55
CA GLN A 10 0.12 14.56 -11.19
C GLN A 10 -0.19 13.17 -10.68
N ARG A 11 -1.43 12.71 -10.89
CA ARG A 11 -1.81 11.36 -10.49
C ARG A 11 -0.97 10.31 -11.21
N GLU A 12 -0.76 10.49 -12.50
CA GLU A 12 0.04 9.56 -13.28
C GLU A 12 1.50 9.51 -12.82
N ALA A 13 2.07 10.66 -12.48
CA ALA A 13 3.44 10.73 -11.97
C ALA A 13 3.55 10.00 -10.62
N VAL A 14 2.58 10.18 -9.74
CA VAL A 14 2.55 9.50 -8.44
C VAL A 14 2.37 8.00 -8.64
N ARG A 15 1.45 7.61 -9.52
CA ARG A 15 1.20 6.20 -9.83
C ARG A 15 2.45 5.51 -10.36
N ALA A 16 3.10 6.12 -11.34
CA ALA A 16 4.28 5.54 -11.97
C ALA A 16 5.41 5.36 -10.96
N ARG A 17 5.62 6.35 -10.11
CA ARG A 17 6.68 6.26 -9.12
C ARG A 17 6.38 5.24 -8.04
N LEU A 18 5.12 5.15 -7.64
CA LEU A 18 4.69 4.14 -6.66
C LEU A 18 4.90 2.72 -7.22
N ALA A 19 4.65 2.53 -8.50
CA ALA A 19 4.82 1.23 -9.15
C ALA A 19 6.29 0.76 -9.13
N GLU A 20 7.23 1.69 -9.07
CA GLU A 20 8.67 1.38 -9.02
C GLU A 20 9.18 1.14 -7.60
N ALA A 21 8.40 1.45 -6.59
CA ALA A 21 8.79 1.23 -5.20
C ALA A 21 8.81 -0.27 -4.90
N GLN A 22 9.77 -0.69 -4.09
CA GLN A 22 9.99 -2.11 -3.81
C GLN A 22 9.28 -2.60 -2.55
N GLY A 23 8.34 -1.84 -2.03
CA GLY A 23 7.59 -2.20 -0.84
C GLY A 23 6.64 -1.08 -0.50
N PHE A 24 6.11 -1.12 0.69
CA PHE A 24 5.26 -0.04 1.17
C PHE A 24 6.11 1.19 1.47
N VAL A 25 5.63 2.35 1.02
CA VAL A 25 6.32 3.62 1.23
C VAL A 25 5.33 4.64 1.78
N SER A 26 5.85 5.60 2.55
CA SER A 26 5.05 6.70 3.02
C SER A 26 4.92 7.77 1.93
N ALA A 27 3.94 8.65 2.09
CA ALA A 27 3.78 9.80 1.19
C ALA A 27 5.03 10.68 1.22
N GLN A 28 5.64 10.84 2.38
CA GLN A 28 6.85 11.64 2.54
C GLN A 28 8.02 11.04 1.75
N GLN A 29 8.21 9.73 1.82
CA GLN A 29 9.27 9.05 1.08
C GLN A 29 9.08 9.21 -0.42
N LEU A 30 7.84 9.04 -0.89
CA LEU A 30 7.52 9.18 -2.30
C LEU A 30 7.73 10.63 -2.76
N TYR A 31 7.30 11.58 -1.95
CA TYR A 31 7.50 13.00 -2.22
C TYR A 31 9.00 13.33 -2.37
N SER A 32 9.83 12.81 -1.48
CA SER A 32 11.28 13.06 -1.51
C SER A 32 11.89 12.54 -2.80
N VAL A 33 11.51 11.34 -3.22
CA VAL A 33 12.02 10.77 -4.47
C VAL A 33 11.59 11.60 -5.67
N LEU A 34 10.31 11.99 -5.73
CA LEU A 34 9.80 12.82 -6.81
C LEU A 34 10.54 14.16 -6.88
N ARG A 35 10.76 14.79 -5.74
CA ARG A 35 11.48 16.06 -5.68
C ARG A 35 12.92 15.92 -6.16
N ASP A 36 13.59 14.85 -5.78
CA ASP A 36 14.96 14.58 -6.22
C ASP A 36 15.04 14.38 -7.74
N GLU A 37 13.94 13.93 -8.34
CA GLU A 37 13.85 13.78 -9.79
C GLU A 37 13.41 15.04 -10.50
N GLY A 38 13.25 16.14 -9.77
CA GLY A 38 12.88 17.43 -10.34
C GLY A 38 11.41 17.73 -10.41
N SER A 39 10.57 16.89 -9.79
CA SER A 39 9.12 17.12 -9.79
C SER A 39 8.75 18.33 -8.94
N THR A 40 7.72 19.05 -9.37
CA THR A 40 7.18 20.20 -8.65
C THR A 40 5.96 19.84 -7.81
N ILE A 41 5.58 18.56 -7.76
CA ILE A 41 4.41 18.11 -7.01
C ILE A 41 4.68 18.26 -5.51
N GLY A 42 3.76 18.93 -4.81
CA GLY A 42 3.90 19.13 -3.36
C GLY A 42 3.46 17.90 -2.56
N LEU A 43 3.86 17.87 -1.29
CA LEU A 43 3.56 16.74 -0.41
C LEU A 43 2.04 16.50 -0.24
N ALA A 44 1.27 17.58 -0.05
CA ALA A 44 -0.18 17.44 0.09
C ALA A 44 -0.82 16.81 -1.14
N THR A 45 -0.32 17.17 -2.33
CA THR A 45 -0.82 16.60 -3.59
C THR A 45 -0.44 15.13 -3.71
N VAL A 46 0.78 14.75 -3.32
CA VAL A 46 1.20 13.35 -3.30
C VAL A 46 0.25 12.54 -2.41
N TYR A 47 0.01 13.03 -1.19
CA TYR A 47 -0.86 12.35 -0.24
C TYR A 47 -2.28 12.18 -0.80
N ARG A 48 -2.83 13.24 -1.38
CA ARG A 48 -4.18 13.20 -1.95
C ARG A 48 -4.27 12.18 -3.10
N ASN A 49 -3.26 12.15 -3.96
CA ASN A 49 -3.25 11.21 -5.08
C ASN A 49 -3.10 9.76 -4.60
N LEU A 50 -2.28 9.52 -3.57
CA LEU A 50 -2.16 8.18 -2.98
C LEU A 50 -3.49 7.72 -2.40
N ALA A 51 -4.21 8.60 -1.72
CA ALA A 51 -5.53 8.28 -1.18
C ALA A 51 -6.52 7.94 -2.31
N GLN A 52 -6.49 8.71 -3.40
CA GLN A 52 -7.36 8.46 -4.55
C GLN A 52 -7.04 7.13 -5.23
N LEU A 53 -5.76 6.81 -5.38
CA LEU A 53 -5.34 5.52 -5.95
C LEU A 53 -5.79 4.35 -5.09
N THR A 54 -5.70 4.50 -3.78
CA THR A 54 -6.14 3.48 -2.84
C THR A 54 -7.66 3.28 -2.94
N GLU A 55 -8.41 4.37 -3.01
CA GLU A 55 -9.86 4.31 -3.12
C GLU A 55 -10.30 3.67 -4.44
N ALA A 56 -9.53 3.90 -5.50
CA ALA A 56 -9.81 3.32 -6.82
C ALA A 56 -9.35 1.86 -6.95
N GLY A 57 -8.71 1.30 -5.93
CA GLY A 57 -8.22 -0.08 -5.96
C GLY A 57 -6.91 -0.25 -6.72
N GLU A 58 -6.21 0.84 -7.04
CA GLU A 58 -4.94 0.80 -7.76
C GLU A 58 -3.74 0.79 -6.84
N ALA A 59 -3.95 1.01 -5.56
CA ALA A 59 -2.91 0.94 -4.55
C ALA A 59 -3.49 0.35 -3.28
N ASP A 60 -2.64 -0.27 -2.49
CA ASP A 60 -3.00 -0.71 -1.15
C ASP A 60 -2.39 0.25 -0.14
N SER A 61 -3.09 0.45 0.96
CA SER A 61 -2.57 1.22 2.08
C SER A 61 -2.64 0.37 3.34
N LEU A 62 -1.70 0.62 4.24
CA LEU A 62 -1.74 0.03 5.57
C LEU A 62 -1.13 1.00 6.55
N GLN A 63 -1.39 0.76 7.82
CA GLN A 63 -0.79 1.53 8.89
C GLN A 63 0.31 0.68 9.51
N SER A 64 1.53 1.22 9.58
CA SER A 64 2.64 0.51 10.19
C SER A 64 2.43 0.40 11.71
N LEU A 65 3.27 -0.41 12.36
CA LEU A 65 3.14 -0.63 13.79
C LEU A 65 3.32 0.67 14.60
N ASP A 66 4.03 1.65 14.05
CA ASP A 66 4.21 2.96 14.68
C ASP A 66 3.17 3.99 14.23
N GLY A 67 2.16 3.57 13.48
CA GLY A 67 1.03 4.42 13.11
C GLY A 67 1.16 5.18 11.80
N GLU A 68 2.24 5.01 11.06
CA GLU A 68 2.44 5.69 9.79
C GLU A 68 1.64 5.03 8.66
N ASN A 69 0.99 5.84 7.82
CA ASN A 69 0.29 5.32 6.66
C ASN A 69 1.28 5.03 5.53
N LEU A 70 1.22 3.83 5.00
CA LEU A 70 2.11 3.36 3.94
C LEU A 70 1.29 2.92 2.74
N PHE A 71 1.88 3.03 1.55
CA PHE A 71 1.20 2.76 0.29
C PHE A 71 2.07 1.89 -0.61
N ARG A 72 1.42 1.06 -1.40
CA ARG A 72 2.10 0.19 -2.37
C ARG A 72 1.18 -0.06 -3.56
N SER A 73 1.78 -0.04 -4.76
CA SER A 73 1.06 -0.48 -5.95
C SER A 73 0.99 -1.99 -5.89
N CYS A 74 -0.21 -2.54 -5.86
CA CYS A 74 -0.42 -3.97 -5.73
C CYS A 74 -1.28 -4.51 -6.85
N SER A 75 -1.23 -5.82 -7.05
CA SER A 75 -2.10 -6.48 -8.02
C SER A 75 -3.55 -6.37 -7.58
N THR A 76 -4.45 -6.41 -8.55
CA THR A 76 -5.88 -6.43 -8.25
C THR A 76 -6.27 -7.78 -7.66
N GLY A 77 -7.35 -7.78 -6.89
CA GLY A 77 -7.85 -8.98 -6.24
C GLY A 77 -7.45 -9.05 -4.79
N HIS A 78 -8.03 -10.01 -4.11
CA HIS A 78 -7.82 -10.15 -2.67
C HIS A 78 -6.46 -10.79 -2.39
N HIS A 79 -5.70 -10.16 -1.51
CA HIS A 79 -4.38 -10.66 -1.12
C HIS A 79 -4.02 -10.13 0.25
N HIS A 80 -3.00 -10.72 0.84
CA HIS A 80 -2.45 -10.33 2.13
C HIS A 80 -0.99 -9.97 1.95
N HIS A 81 -0.40 -9.35 2.95
CA HIS A 81 0.97 -8.88 2.86
C HIS A 81 1.81 -9.44 3.99
N LEU A 82 3.05 -9.80 3.65
CA LEU A 82 4.09 -10.12 4.61
C LEU A 82 5.16 -9.04 4.44
N ILE A 83 5.42 -8.27 5.49
CA ILE A 83 6.22 -7.05 5.41
C ILE A 83 7.39 -7.14 6.39
N CYS A 84 8.59 -6.82 5.90
CA CYS A 84 9.74 -6.68 6.79
C CYS A 84 9.67 -5.31 7.47
N ARG A 85 9.58 -5.31 8.80
CA ARG A 85 9.50 -4.05 9.54
C ARG A 85 10.82 -3.28 9.58
N SER A 86 11.92 -3.89 9.12
CA SER A 86 13.22 -3.21 9.08
C SER A 86 13.50 -2.54 7.75
N CYS A 87 13.26 -3.23 6.64
CA CYS A 87 13.61 -2.70 5.32
C CYS A 87 12.41 -2.43 4.42
N GLY A 88 11.21 -2.86 4.81
CA GLY A 88 10.01 -2.64 4.02
C GLY A 88 9.77 -3.66 2.92
N GLU A 89 10.67 -4.64 2.74
CA GLU A 89 10.44 -5.68 1.74
C GLU A 89 9.07 -6.31 1.96
N THR A 90 8.31 -6.47 0.90
CA THR A 90 6.92 -6.92 0.99
C THR A 90 6.66 -8.05 0.00
N ARG A 91 5.95 -9.07 0.48
CA ARG A 91 5.47 -10.16 -0.36
C ARG A 91 3.95 -10.19 -0.30
N GLU A 92 3.31 -10.29 -1.47
CA GLU A 92 1.88 -10.54 -1.52
C GLU A 92 1.68 -12.03 -1.33
N ILE A 93 0.81 -12.40 -0.43
CA ILE A 93 0.51 -13.81 -0.16
C ILE A 93 -0.97 -14.04 -0.28
N LYS A 94 -1.32 -15.24 -0.75
CA LYS A 94 -2.70 -15.68 -0.81
C LYS A 94 -2.89 -16.71 0.28
N ALA A 95 -3.95 -16.57 1.06
CA ALA A 95 -4.18 -17.46 2.19
C ALA A 95 -5.62 -17.92 2.18
N SER A 96 -5.93 -18.91 1.33
CA SER A 96 -7.28 -19.45 1.23
C SER A 96 -7.79 -19.97 2.57
N VAL A 97 -6.90 -20.48 3.41
CA VAL A 97 -7.26 -20.97 4.76
C VAL A 97 -7.81 -19.83 5.60
N VAL A 98 -7.19 -18.65 5.54
CA VAL A 98 -7.66 -17.48 6.28
C VAL A 98 -9.03 -17.03 5.77
N GLU A 99 -9.18 -17.02 4.45
CA GLU A 99 -10.43 -16.60 3.82
C GLU A 99 -11.58 -17.53 4.14
N GLU A 100 -11.33 -18.84 4.08
CA GLU A 100 -12.33 -19.86 4.43
C GLU A 100 -12.72 -19.74 5.90
N TRP A 101 -11.74 -19.57 6.76
CA TRP A 101 -11.97 -19.42 8.19
C TRP A 101 -12.83 -18.17 8.47
N ALA A 102 -12.51 -17.04 7.86
CA ALA A 102 -13.25 -15.79 8.05
C ALA A 102 -14.70 -15.94 7.61
N SER A 103 -14.93 -16.57 6.45
CA SER A 103 -16.29 -16.80 5.95
C SER A 103 -17.08 -17.71 6.89
N ARG A 104 -16.45 -18.77 7.38
CA ARG A 104 -17.10 -19.72 8.29
C ARG A 104 -17.47 -19.05 9.61
N VAL A 105 -16.55 -18.27 10.18
CA VAL A 105 -16.82 -17.55 11.43
C VAL A 105 -17.98 -16.57 11.26
N GLY A 106 -17.99 -15.84 10.14
CA GLY A 106 -19.08 -14.93 9.85
C GLY A 106 -20.43 -15.65 9.78
N ALA A 107 -20.47 -16.75 9.05
CA ALA A 107 -21.69 -17.54 8.89
C ALA A 107 -22.17 -18.13 10.22
N GLU A 108 -21.25 -18.63 11.02
CA GLU A 108 -21.57 -19.22 12.33
C GLU A 108 -22.22 -18.22 13.29
N HIS A 109 -21.86 -16.95 13.15
CA HIS A 109 -22.38 -15.88 14.00
C HIS A 109 -23.48 -15.05 13.34
N GLY A 110 -23.93 -15.45 12.15
CA GLY A 110 -25.01 -14.77 11.46
C GLY A 110 -24.61 -13.46 10.79
N PHE A 111 -23.33 -13.28 10.48
CA PHE A 111 -22.84 -12.10 9.79
C PHE A 111 -22.69 -12.38 8.30
N SER A 112 -22.97 -11.36 7.49
CA SER A 112 -22.76 -11.40 6.04
C SER A 112 -21.84 -10.26 5.65
N GLU A 113 -21.38 -10.27 4.40
CA GLU A 113 -20.52 -9.23 3.85
C GLU A 113 -19.25 -9.03 4.68
N ILE A 114 -18.62 -10.17 5.01
CA ILE A 114 -17.43 -10.19 5.87
C ILE A 114 -16.22 -9.65 5.09
N GLU A 115 -15.54 -8.70 5.68
CA GLU A 115 -14.26 -8.20 5.17
C GLU A 115 -13.19 -8.53 6.20
N HIS A 116 -11.98 -8.77 5.74
CA HIS A 116 -10.87 -9.02 6.66
C HIS A 116 -9.60 -8.40 6.11
N VAL A 117 -8.76 -7.95 7.02
CA VAL A 117 -7.44 -7.39 6.69
C VAL A 117 -6.42 -8.17 7.51
N VAL A 118 -5.45 -8.76 6.82
CA VAL A 118 -4.38 -9.51 7.49
C VAL A 118 -3.06 -9.06 6.91
N ASP A 119 -2.25 -8.42 7.73
CA ASP A 119 -0.89 -8.04 7.38
C ASP A 119 0.03 -8.62 8.44
N LEU A 120 1.10 -9.26 7.97
CA LEU A 120 2.07 -9.90 8.84
C LEU A 120 3.36 -9.08 8.82
N PHE A 121 3.88 -8.74 9.98
CA PHE A 121 5.11 -7.97 10.12
C PHE A 121 6.19 -8.84 10.76
N GLY A 122 7.33 -8.92 10.09
CA GLY A 122 8.44 -9.72 10.58
C GLY A 122 9.77 -9.08 10.22
N VAL A 123 10.84 -9.86 10.29
CA VAL A 123 12.18 -9.43 9.89
C VAL A 123 12.65 -10.40 8.80
N CYS A 124 12.94 -9.88 7.61
CA CYS A 124 13.36 -10.73 6.50
C CYS A 124 14.74 -11.34 6.76
N GLU A 125 15.07 -12.37 6.01
CA GLU A 125 16.32 -13.10 6.18
C GLU A 125 17.54 -12.18 6.09
N ARG A 126 17.52 -11.26 5.12
CA ARG A 126 18.63 -10.32 4.92
C ARG A 126 18.83 -9.42 6.13
N CYS A 127 17.73 -8.88 6.70
CA CYS A 127 17.80 -8.00 7.85
C CYS A 127 18.19 -8.77 9.13
N ARG A 128 17.70 -10.00 9.25
CA ARG A 128 18.04 -10.85 10.38
C ARG A 128 19.53 -11.17 10.40
N SER A 129 20.12 -11.37 9.23
CA SER A 129 21.55 -11.68 9.10
C SER A 129 22.46 -10.52 9.45
N LYS A 130 21.93 -9.27 9.42
CA LYS A 130 22.69 -8.08 9.75
C LYS A 130 22.68 -7.73 11.23
N ALA A 131 21.91 -8.42 12.01
CA ALA A 131 21.79 -8.14 13.43
C ALA A 131 23.04 -8.55 14.22
#